data_a8c9046840ad9106756d89afa626cafc
#
_entry.id   a8c9046840ad9106756d89afa626cafc
#
_cell.length_a   1.000
_cell.length_b   1.000
_cell.length_c   1.000
_cell.angle_alpha   90.00
_cell.angle_beta   90.00
_cell.angle_gamma   90.00
#
_symmetry.space_group_name_H-M   'P 1'
#
loop_
_entity.id
_entity.type
_entity.pdbx_description
1 polymer ?
#
loop_
_entity_poly.entity_id
_entity_poly.type
_entity_poly.pdbx_seq_one_letter_code
_entity_poly.pdbx_strand_id
1 'polypeptide(L)'
;MTIETKAGKLNIWDAFWDLRIAECPCDVHFCDWLEKNDIRNASIFHFGTGGHHLVGVRTAENGSNNCVMGINASPQEYETFIKLAIDKPLVEKTYKVFFGDIYQLEARLLPQFDVVTLFHLCEFRDARNDAYGALTDRQVADLLTNKTNPGGYILFYTKSFAFDAAEKVIETWEKEMPVEKIGLFETLLVYRKKR
;
A
#
# COMPACT_ATOMS: atom_id res chain seq x y z
N MET A 1 -18.03 11.18 4.33
CA MET A 1 -18.62 11.64 3.05
C MET A 1 -18.93 10.41 2.21
N THR A 2 -20.13 10.26 1.70
CA THR A 2 -20.51 9.11 0.87
C THR A 2 -20.85 9.59 -0.52
N ILE A 3 -20.15 9.08 -1.52
CA ILE A 3 -20.43 9.38 -2.93
C ILE A 3 -21.29 8.25 -3.47
N GLU A 4 -22.52 8.57 -3.85
CA GLU A 4 -23.38 7.61 -4.52
C GLU A 4 -23.04 7.54 -6.01
N THR A 5 -22.86 6.33 -6.51
CA THR A 5 -22.63 6.04 -7.91
C THR A 5 -23.77 5.18 -8.45
N LYS A 6 -23.84 4.97 -9.76
CA LYS A 6 -24.83 4.02 -10.35
C LYS A 6 -24.67 2.59 -9.82
N ALA A 7 -23.47 2.24 -9.35
CA ALA A 7 -23.14 0.91 -8.82
C ALA A 7 -23.29 0.80 -7.29
N GLY A 8 -23.64 1.89 -6.60
CA GLY A 8 -23.73 1.88 -5.12
C GLY A 8 -22.92 2.98 -4.47
N LYS A 9 -22.49 2.74 -3.24
CA LYS A 9 -21.74 3.71 -2.43
C LYS A 9 -20.27 3.33 -2.39
N LEU A 10 -19.39 4.30 -2.73
CA LEU A 10 -17.95 4.15 -2.51
C LEU A 10 -17.68 3.90 -1.02
N ASN A 11 -16.87 2.90 -0.71
CA ASN A 11 -16.47 2.62 0.66
C ASN A 11 -15.39 3.61 1.11
N ILE A 12 -15.80 4.60 1.91
CA ILE A 12 -14.93 5.62 2.50
C ILE A 12 -14.84 5.34 3.99
N TRP A 13 -13.62 5.26 4.50
CA TRP A 13 -13.34 5.01 5.90
C TRP A 13 -13.34 6.31 6.69
N ASP A 14 -14.19 6.39 7.69
CA ASP A 14 -14.20 7.50 8.67
C ASP A 14 -13.37 7.09 9.89
N ALA A 15 -12.06 6.93 9.64
CA ALA A 15 -11.09 6.52 10.65
C ALA A 15 -9.79 7.32 10.46
N PHE A 16 -9.03 7.45 11.54
CA PHE A 16 -7.73 8.07 11.56
C PHE A 16 -6.75 7.17 12.33
N TRP A 17 -5.63 6.83 11.67
CA TRP A 17 -4.57 6.06 12.29
C TRP A 17 -3.33 6.93 12.46
N ASP A 18 -2.97 7.18 13.71
CA ASP A 18 -1.73 7.87 14.07
C ASP A 18 -0.57 6.88 14.19
N LEU A 19 0.66 7.38 14.26
CA LEU A 19 1.85 6.53 14.38
C LEU A 19 1.92 5.85 15.75
N ARG A 20 1.63 4.57 15.79
CA ARG A 20 1.65 3.72 16.98
C ARG A 20 2.59 2.55 16.77
N ILE A 21 3.90 2.80 16.86
CA ILE A 21 4.95 1.81 16.53
C ILE A 21 4.80 0.50 17.32
N ALA A 22 4.37 0.59 18.59
CA ALA A 22 4.19 -0.59 19.44
C ALA A 22 3.03 -1.49 18.95
N GLU A 23 2.01 -0.90 18.31
CA GLU A 23 0.83 -1.62 17.82
C GLU A 23 0.99 -2.03 16.35
N CYS A 24 1.51 -1.12 15.51
CA CYS A 24 1.67 -1.32 14.08
C CYS A 24 3.01 -0.78 13.57
N PRO A 25 4.11 -1.54 13.66
CA PRO A 25 5.45 -1.10 13.24
C PRO A 25 5.70 -1.25 11.73
N CYS A 26 4.72 -1.65 10.91
CA CYS A 26 4.93 -2.04 9.51
C CYS A 26 5.66 -0.97 8.69
N ASP A 27 5.31 0.30 8.84
CA ASP A 27 5.91 1.39 8.09
C ASP A 27 7.36 1.68 8.52
N VAL A 28 7.65 1.53 9.82
CA VAL A 28 9.02 1.63 10.33
C VAL A 28 9.86 0.50 9.75
N HIS A 29 9.40 -0.75 9.88
CA HIS A 29 10.10 -1.91 9.35
C HIS A 29 10.27 -1.84 7.84
N PHE A 30 9.30 -1.26 7.12
CA PHE A 30 9.42 -1.06 5.68
C PHE A 30 10.51 -0.04 5.33
N CYS A 31 10.55 1.08 6.01
CA CYS A 31 11.61 2.06 5.81
C CYS A 31 12.99 1.46 6.12
N ASP A 32 13.10 0.69 7.20
CA ASP A 32 14.35 -0.01 7.58
C ASP A 32 14.72 -1.08 6.54
N TRP A 33 13.74 -1.79 5.98
CA TRP A 33 13.95 -2.73 4.89
C TRP A 33 14.48 -2.05 3.62
N LEU A 34 13.91 -0.91 3.23
CA LEU A 34 14.39 -0.12 2.08
C LEU A 34 15.84 0.30 2.26
N GLU A 35 16.21 0.79 3.44
CA GLU A 35 17.56 1.22 3.76
C GLU A 35 18.55 0.05 3.80
N LYS A 36 18.19 -1.05 4.47
CA LYS A 36 19.04 -2.25 4.60
C LYS A 36 19.33 -2.93 3.25
N ASN A 37 18.39 -2.86 2.31
CA ASN A 37 18.53 -3.45 0.98
C ASN A 37 19.02 -2.43 -0.06
N ASP A 38 19.41 -1.23 0.35
CA ASP A 38 19.89 -0.13 -0.51
C ASP A 38 18.94 0.14 -1.70
N ILE A 39 17.63 0.14 -1.42
CA ILE A 39 16.61 0.44 -2.44
C ILE A 39 16.65 1.94 -2.74
N ARG A 40 17.06 2.30 -3.96
CA ARG A 40 17.22 3.68 -4.41
C ARG A 40 16.63 3.88 -5.80
N ASN A 41 16.22 5.13 -6.10
CA ASN A 41 15.63 5.53 -7.38
C ASN A 41 14.43 4.67 -7.77
N ALA A 42 13.73 4.10 -6.78
CA ALA A 42 12.62 3.19 -6.97
C ALA A 42 11.29 3.90 -6.97
N SER A 43 10.35 3.37 -7.75
CA SER A 43 8.93 3.70 -7.67
C SER A 43 8.23 2.73 -6.71
N ILE A 44 7.52 3.27 -5.73
CA ILE A 44 6.91 2.52 -4.64
C ILE A 44 5.41 2.76 -4.62
N PHE A 45 4.62 1.69 -4.60
CA PHE A 45 3.20 1.76 -4.26
C PHE A 45 3.01 1.37 -2.80
N HIS A 46 2.33 2.22 -2.04
CA HIS A 46 2.14 2.01 -0.60
C HIS A 46 0.65 2.04 -0.23
N PHE A 47 0.15 0.93 0.32
CA PHE A 47 -1.22 0.79 0.77
C PHE A 47 -1.34 1.07 2.27
N GLY A 48 -2.13 2.08 2.61
CA GLY A 48 -2.40 2.48 4.00
C GLY A 48 -1.34 3.46 4.54
N THR A 49 -1.50 4.74 4.22
CA THR A 49 -0.51 5.78 4.57
C THR A 49 -0.59 6.23 6.03
N GLY A 50 -1.70 5.95 6.72
CA GLY A 50 -2.02 6.56 8.00
C GLY A 50 -2.06 8.09 7.92
N GLY A 51 -2.41 8.75 9.02
CA GLY A 51 -2.30 10.21 9.15
C GLY A 51 -0.88 10.71 9.41
N HIS A 52 0.06 9.80 9.65
CA HIS A 52 1.47 10.12 9.94
C HIS A 52 2.37 10.21 8.71
N HIS A 53 1.98 9.63 7.59
CA HIS A 53 2.72 9.67 6.32
C HIS A 53 4.21 9.27 6.40
N LEU A 54 4.57 8.38 7.35
CA LEU A 54 5.96 8.07 7.70
C LEU A 54 6.78 7.64 6.49
N VAL A 55 6.25 6.71 5.70
CA VAL A 55 6.97 6.16 4.52
C VAL A 55 7.30 7.25 3.52
N GLY A 56 6.33 8.11 3.20
CA GLY A 56 6.54 9.22 2.28
C GLY A 56 7.56 10.23 2.78
N VAL A 57 7.44 10.63 4.05
CA VAL A 57 8.36 11.62 4.67
C VAL A 57 9.77 11.07 4.76
N ARG A 58 9.96 9.89 5.37
CA ARG A 58 11.29 9.30 5.57
C ARG A 58 11.98 9.02 4.24
N THR A 59 11.24 8.54 3.23
CA THR A 59 11.79 8.27 1.90
C THR A 59 12.21 9.55 1.18
N ALA A 60 11.47 10.64 1.33
CA ALA A 60 11.83 11.92 0.72
C ALA A 60 13.05 12.58 1.39
N GLU A 61 13.22 12.38 2.69
CA GLU A 61 14.26 13.04 3.49
C GLU A 61 15.58 12.24 3.57
N ASN A 62 15.59 10.91 3.28
CA ASN A 62 16.78 10.06 3.44
C ASN A 62 17.75 10.05 2.25
N GLY A 63 17.48 10.83 1.20
CA GLY A 63 18.34 10.93 0.02
C GLY A 63 18.36 9.68 -0.88
N SER A 64 17.41 8.76 -0.73
CA SER A 64 17.29 7.57 -1.57
C SER A 64 16.83 7.87 -3.00
N ASN A 65 16.22 9.04 -3.23
CA ASN A 65 15.56 9.42 -4.48
C ASN A 65 14.43 8.46 -4.90
N ASN A 66 13.82 7.76 -3.93
CA ASN A 66 12.64 6.96 -4.19
C ASN A 66 11.40 7.85 -4.32
N CYS A 67 10.44 7.40 -5.13
CA CYS A 67 9.13 8.06 -5.27
C CYS A 67 8.04 7.15 -4.72
N VAL A 68 7.17 7.68 -3.87
CA VAL A 68 6.09 6.93 -3.23
C VAL A 68 4.74 7.41 -3.71
N MET A 69 3.92 6.49 -4.20
CA MET A 69 2.50 6.69 -4.46
C MET A 69 1.71 5.92 -3.40
N GLY A 70 1.12 6.64 -2.46
CA GLY A 70 0.21 6.08 -1.46
C GLY A 70 -1.23 6.04 -1.94
N ILE A 71 -2.05 5.17 -1.36
CA ILE A 71 -3.50 5.19 -1.51
C ILE A 71 -4.17 5.20 -0.13
N ASN A 72 -5.22 6.00 0.01
CA ASN A 72 -5.94 6.20 1.24
C ASN A 72 -7.41 6.52 0.97
N ALA A 73 -8.31 5.86 1.69
CA ALA A 73 -9.76 6.10 1.60
C ALA A 73 -10.32 6.84 2.83
N SER A 74 -9.47 7.26 3.77
CA SER A 74 -9.88 8.08 4.92
C SER A 74 -9.76 9.57 4.59
N PRO A 75 -10.87 10.34 4.61
CA PRO A 75 -10.82 11.78 4.40
C PRO A 75 -9.93 12.50 5.41
N GLN A 76 -9.95 12.06 6.68
CA GLN A 76 -9.18 12.68 7.77
C GLN A 76 -7.66 12.50 7.54
N GLU A 77 -7.23 11.32 7.14
CA GLU A 77 -5.82 11.04 6.82
C GLU A 77 -5.39 11.76 5.53
N TYR A 78 -6.29 11.88 4.55
CA TYR A 78 -6.01 12.65 3.34
C TYR A 78 -5.86 14.15 3.61
N GLU A 79 -6.60 14.71 4.57
CA GLU A 79 -6.42 16.10 5.02
C GLU A 79 -5.03 16.33 5.62
N THR A 80 -4.47 15.34 6.34
CA THR A 80 -3.08 15.45 6.84
C THR A 80 -2.05 15.42 5.72
N PHE A 81 -2.30 14.68 4.63
CA PHE A 81 -1.46 14.74 3.43
C PHE A 81 -1.50 16.13 2.78
N ILE A 82 -2.68 16.76 2.67
CA ILE A 82 -2.80 18.11 2.13
C ILE A 82 -1.96 19.11 2.95
N LYS A 83 -2.04 19.04 4.27
CA LYS A 83 -1.21 19.87 5.16
C LYS A 83 0.28 19.60 4.95
N LEU A 84 0.68 18.32 4.90
CA LEU A 84 2.06 17.94 4.65
C LEU A 84 2.57 18.49 3.31
N ALA A 85 1.78 18.42 2.25
CA ALA A 85 2.14 18.93 0.93
C ALA A 85 2.34 20.45 0.91
N ILE A 86 1.53 21.20 1.68
CA ILE A 86 1.66 22.65 1.83
C ILE A 86 2.90 23.00 2.66
N ASP A 87 3.09 22.31 3.78
CA ASP A 87 4.14 22.63 4.76
C ASP A 87 5.53 22.15 4.31
N LYS A 88 5.58 21.03 3.56
CA LYS A 88 6.81 20.39 3.08
C LYS A 88 6.78 20.10 1.57
N PRO A 89 6.83 21.11 0.72
CA PRO A 89 6.69 20.91 -0.74
C PRO A 89 7.81 20.05 -1.36
N LEU A 90 8.96 19.92 -0.70
CA LEU A 90 10.02 18.99 -1.15
C LEU A 90 9.65 17.53 -0.91
N VAL A 91 8.93 17.22 0.17
CA VAL A 91 8.37 15.89 0.42
C VAL A 91 7.30 15.58 -0.62
N GLU A 92 6.40 16.54 -0.87
CA GLU A 92 5.33 16.40 -1.84
C GLU A 92 5.84 16.11 -3.26
N LYS A 93 7.03 16.57 -3.62
CA LYS A 93 7.65 16.30 -4.93
C LYS A 93 7.78 14.81 -5.23
N THR A 94 8.16 14.00 -4.24
CA THR A 94 8.43 12.56 -4.38
C THR A 94 7.41 11.67 -3.69
N TYR A 95 6.44 12.26 -2.97
CA TYR A 95 5.39 11.55 -2.29
C TYR A 95 4.01 12.09 -2.71
N LYS A 96 3.17 11.21 -3.23
CA LYS A 96 1.79 11.51 -3.61
C LYS A 96 0.84 10.53 -2.94
N VAL A 97 -0.32 11.02 -2.52
CA VAL A 97 -1.40 10.16 -2.00
C VAL A 97 -2.61 10.26 -2.92
N PHE A 98 -3.05 9.10 -3.35
CA PHE A 98 -4.31 8.93 -4.06
C PHE A 98 -5.43 8.85 -3.01
N PHE A 99 -6.44 9.70 -3.11
CA PHE A 99 -7.66 9.51 -2.34
C PHE A 99 -8.60 8.57 -3.10
N GLY A 100 -8.82 7.39 -2.55
CA GLY A 100 -9.72 6.41 -3.15
C GLY A 100 -9.67 5.05 -2.48
N ASP A 101 -10.64 4.21 -2.84
CA ASP A 101 -10.74 2.82 -2.41
C ASP A 101 -9.78 1.96 -3.25
N ILE A 102 -8.90 1.20 -2.60
CA ILE A 102 -7.97 0.28 -3.27
C ILE A 102 -8.70 -0.78 -4.09
N TYR A 103 -9.92 -1.13 -3.70
CA TYR A 103 -10.76 -2.10 -4.42
C TYR A 103 -11.42 -1.51 -5.69
N GLN A 104 -11.21 -0.21 -5.97
CA GLN A 104 -11.64 0.48 -7.19
C GLN A 104 -10.46 0.83 -8.12
N LEU A 105 -9.31 0.22 -7.93
CA LEU A 105 -8.14 0.47 -8.77
C LEU A 105 -8.35 -0.03 -10.21
N GLU A 106 -8.06 0.84 -11.17
CA GLU A 106 -7.97 0.50 -12.59
C GLU A 106 -6.49 0.46 -13.01
N ALA A 107 -6.05 -0.68 -13.52
CA ALA A 107 -4.64 -0.91 -13.87
C ALA A 107 -4.06 0.13 -14.84
N ARG A 108 -4.87 0.68 -15.75
CA ARG A 108 -4.45 1.71 -16.72
C ARG A 108 -4.10 3.06 -16.10
N LEU A 109 -4.57 3.33 -14.88
CA LEU A 109 -4.25 4.55 -14.14
C LEU A 109 -2.94 4.44 -13.35
N LEU A 110 -2.38 3.23 -13.23
CA LEU A 110 -1.18 2.99 -12.44
C LEU A 110 0.05 2.84 -13.33
N PRO A 111 1.19 3.45 -12.92
CA PRO A 111 2.48 3.17 -13.53
C PRO A 111 2.97 1.76 -13.16
N GLN A 112 4.20 1.42 -13.55
CA GLN A 112 4.90 0.26 -13.01
C GLN A 112 5.65 0.67 -11.72
N PHE A 113 5.78 -0.27 -10.79
CA PHE A 113 6.43 -0.05 -9.50
C PHE A 113 7.59 -1.03 -9.30
N ASP A 114 8.62 -0.59 -8.60
CA ASP A 114 9.74 -1.45 -8.17
C ASP A 114 9.45 -2.14 -6.85
N VAL A 115 8.61 -1.50 -6.01
CA VAL A 115 8.18 -2.06 -4.72
C VAL A 115 6.68 -1.79 -4.52
N VAL A 116 5.96 -2.80 -4.04
CA VAL A 116 4.54 -2.72 -3.68
C VAL A 116 4.37 -3.20 -2.24
N THR A 117 3.64 -2.46 -1.42
CA THR A 117 3.23 -2.91 -0.10
C THR A 117 1.73 -3.19 -0.05
N LEU A 118 1.37 -4.32 0.54
CA LEU A 118 0.00 -4.77 0.77
C LEU A 118 -0.20 -5.10 2.26
N PHE A 119 0.16 -4.13 3.13
CA PHE A 119 0.21 -4.35 4.59
C PHE A 119 -1.15 -4.61 5.20
N HIS A 120 -2.21 -4.03 4.62
CA HIS A 120 -3.57 -4.09 5.13
C HIS A 120 -4.50 -4.90 4.22
N LEU A 121 -3.95 -5.88 3.50
CA LEU A 121 -4.75 -6.79 2.67
C LEU A 121 -5.79 -7.51 3.53
N CYS A 122 -7.02 -7.60 3.05
CA CYS A 122 -8.19 -8.18 3.74
C CYS A 122 -8.74 -7.38 4.94
N GLU A 123 -8.19 -6.22 5.30
CA GLU A 123 -8.70 -5.44 6.45
C GLU A 123 -9.97 -4.64 6.12
N PHE A 124 -10.11 -4.17 4.88
CA PHE A 124 -11.07 -3.10 4.57
C PHE A 124 -12.19 -3.53 3.63
N ARG A 125 -12.11 -4.74 3.05
CA ARG A 125 -13.16 -5.24 2.18
C ARG A 125 -14.32 -5.83 2.97
N ASP A 126 -15.55 -5.45 2.62
CA ASP A 126 -16.77 -6.01 3.15
C ASP A 126 -17.86 -6.13 2.06
N ALA A 127 -19.06 -6.57 2.44
CA ALA A 127 -20.18 -6.76 1.51
C ALA A 127 -20.62 -5.47 0.77
N ARG A 128 -20.30 -4.28 1.29
CA ARG A 128 -20.59 -3.00 0.63
C ARG A 128 -19.81 -2.84 -0.67
N ASN A 129 -18.60 -3.42 -0.72
CA ASN A 129 -17.75 -3.39 -1.92
C ASN A 129 -18.38 -4.16 -3.09
N ASP A 130 -19.16 -5.22 -2.80
CA ASP A 130 -19.83 -6.03 -3.84
C ASP A 130 -20.91 -5.21 -4.57
N ALA A 131 -21.55 -4.26 -3.88
CA ALA A 131 -22.63 -3.45 -4.43
C ALA A 131 -22.21 -2.57 -5.63
N TYR A 132 -20.93 -2.27 -5.77
CA TYR A 132 -20.38 -1.48 -6.88
C TYR A 132 -19.32 -2.24 -7.71
N GLY A 133 -19.27 -3.58 -7.57
CA GLY A 133 -18.40 -4.42 -8.38
C GLY A 133 -16.92 -4.23 -8.10
N ALA A 134 -16.56 -3.98 -6.85
CA ALA A 134 -15.17 -3.79 -6.43
C ALA A 134 -14.34 -5.08 -6.59
N LEU A 135 -13.04 -4.89 -6.75
CA LEU A 135 -12.07 -5.98 -6.76
C LEU A 135 -12.11 -6.77 -5.44
N THR A 136 -11.80 -8.04 -5.50
CA THR A 136 -11.49 -8.85 -4.31
C THR A 136 -10.05 -8.59 -3.86
N ASP A 137 -9.71 -8.97 -2.62
CA ASP A 137 -8.32 -8.89 -2.12
C ASP A 137 -7.33 -9.63 -3.02
N ARG A 138 -7.74 -10.81 -3.53
CA ARG A 138 -6.93 -11.56 -4.49
C ARG A 138 -6.73 -10.79 -5.80
N GLN A 139 -7.76 -10.19 -6.35
CA GLN A 139 -7.65 -9.38 -7.57
C GLN A 139 -6.79 -8.13 -7.37
N VAL A 140 -6.83 -7.51 -6.19
CA VAL A 140 -5.92 -6.40 -5.83
C VAL A 140 -4.48 -6.88 -5.81
N ALA A 141 -4.20 -8.03 -5.17
CA ALA A 141 -2.86 -8.61 -5.14
C ALA A 141 -2.37 -8.96 -6.55
N ASP A 142 -3.21 -9.57 -7.39
CA ASP A 142 -2.87 -9.89 -8.78
C ASP A 142 -2.59 -8.63 -9.62
N LEU A 143 -3.44 -7.62 -9.51
CA LEU A 143 -3.31 -6.35 -10.22
C LEU A 143 -1.98 -5.67 -9.87
N LEU A 144 -1.69 -5.53 -8.59
CA LEU A 144 -0.48 -4.85 -8.12
C LEU A 144 0.79 -5.68 -8.38
N THR A 145 0.70 -7.01 -8.37
CA THR A 145 1.80 -7.87 -8.83
C THR A 145 2.07 -7.67 -10.32
N ASN A 146 1.02 -7.56 -11.14
CA ASN A 146 1.18 -7.26 -12.57
C ASN A 146 1.78 -5.88 -12.80
N LYS A 147 1.52 -4.92 -11.91
CA LYS A 147 2.11 -3.58 -11.92
C LYS A 147 3.49 -3.50 -11.25
N THR A 148 3.98 -4.58 -10.68
CA THR A 148 5.36 -4.65 -10.18
C THR A 148 6.31 -4.98 -11.33
N ASN A 149 7.43 -4.28 -11.41
CA ASN A 149 8.49 -4.55 -12.39
C ASN A 149 9.08 -5.97 -12.22
N PRO A 150 9.52 -6.64 -13.27
CA PRO A 150 10.31 -7.87 -13.13
C PRO A 150 11.53 -7.64 -12.23
N GLY A 151 11.68 -8.48 -11.21
CA GLY A 151 12.71 -8.32 -10.18
C GLY A 151 12.35 -7.36 -9.04
N GLY A 152 11.21 -6.68 -9.12
CA GLY A 152 10.67 -5.85 -8.05
C GLY A 152 10.08 -6.65 -6.89
N TYR A 153 9.65 -5.97 -5.83
CA TYR A 153 9.27 -6.60 -4.56
C TYR A 153 7.81 -6.36 -4.21
N ILE A 154 7.19 -7.34 -3.56
CA ILE A 154 5.85 -7.25 -2.98
C ILE A 154 5.96 -7.65 -1.51
N LEU A 155 5.45 -6.79 -0.61
CA LEU A 155 5.57 -6.98 0.84
C LEU A 155 4.20 -7.01 1.50
N PHE A 156 4.02 -7.96 2.44
CA PHE A 156 2.84 -8.09 3.27
C PHE A 156 3.21 -7.94 4.74
N TYR A 157 2.27 -7.44 5.56
CA TYR A 157 2.46 -7.27 6.99
C TYR A 157 1.85 -8.44 7.76
N THR A 158 2.70 -9.21 8.46
CA THR A 158 2.30 -10.46 9.13
C THR A 158 1.56 -10.28 10.46
N LYS A 159 1.48 -9.04 10.96
CA LYS A 159 0.74 -8.69 12.19
C LYS A 159 -0.45 -7.79 11.92
N SER A 160 -0.92 -7.71 10.67
CA SER A 160 -2.18 -7.08 10.31
C SER A 160 -3.34 -7.76 11.04
N PHE A 161 -4.37 -7.01 11.40
CA PHE A 161 -5.56 -7.54 12.07
C PHE A 161 -6.27 -8.64 11.26
N ALA A 162 -6.13 -8.61 9.94
CA ALA A 162 -6.72 -9.59 9.03
C ALA A 162 -5.68 -10.54 8.43
N PHE A 163 -4.49 -10.72 9.05
CA PHE A 163 -3.44 -11.52 8.45
C PHE A 163 -3.85 -12.97 8.23
N ASP A 164 -4.63 -13.59 9.11
CA ASP A 164 -5.15 -14.96 8.92
C ASP A 164 -5.98 -15.12 7.63
N ALA A 165 -6.70 -14.07 7.23
CA ALA A 165 -7.43 -14.04 5.96
C ALA A 165 -6.49 -13.73 4.79
N ALA A 166 -5.56 -12.80 4.97
CA ALA A 166 -4.57 -12.46 3.96
C ALA A 166 -3.63 -13.63 3.66
N GLU A 167 -3.23 -14.41 4.64
CA GLU A 167 -2.38 -15.60 4.48
C GLU A 167 -3.00 -16.60 3.48
N LYS A 168 -4.30 -16.86 3.58
CA LYS A 168 -5.03 -17.74 2.64
C LYS A 168 -5.02 -17.20 1.21
N VAL A 169 -5.12 -15.88 1.07
CA VAL A 169 -5.00 -15.23 -0.25
C VAL A 169 -3.57 -15.36 -0.77
N ILE A 170 -2.57 -15.10 0.08
CA ILE A 170 -1.14 -15.19 -0.27
C ILE A 170 -0.75 -16.61 -0.67
N GLU A 171 -1.20 -17.65 0.05
CA GLU A 171 -0.92 -19.04 -0.28
C GLU A 171 -1.39 -19.48 -1.67
N THR A 172 -2.54 -18.97 -2.11
CA THR A 172 -3.04 -19.24 -3.48
C THR A 172 -2.34 -18.36 -4.50
N TRP A 173 -2.11 -17.09 -4.16
CA TRP A 173 -1.45 -16.11 -5.00
C TRP A 173 0.00 -16.50 -5.31
N GLU A 174 0.79 -16.95 -4.33
CA GLU A 174 2.20 -17.33 -4.54
C GLU A 174 2.37 -18.55 -5.46
N LYS A 175 1.35 -19.43 -5.55
CA LYS A 175 1.37 -20.60 -6.43
C LYS A 175 1.06 -20.26 -7.88
N GLU A 176 0.25 -19.22 -8.09
CA GLU A 176 -0.30 -18.87 -9.40
C GLU A 176 0.43 -17.69 -10.06
N MET A 177 1.00 -16.79 -9.25
CA MET A 177 1.71 -15.62 -9.76
C MET A 177 3.22 -15.88 -9.92
N PRO A 178 3.89 -15.19 -10.87
CA PRO A 178 5.32 -15.36 -11.11
C PRO A 178 6.16 -14.67 -10.03
N VAL A 179 6.06 -15.15 -8.80
CA VAL A 179 6.77 -14.61 -7.64
C VAL A 179 7.62 -15.67 -6.96
N GLU A 180 8.58 -15.25 -6.16
CA GLU A 180 9.38 -16.10 -5.28
C GLU A 180 9.39 -15.50 -3.88
N LYS A 181 9.23 -16.34 -2.87
CA LYS A 181 9.31 -15.95 -1.47
C LYS A 181 10.76 -15.72 -1.07
N ILE A 182 11.10 -14.49 -0.69
CA ILE A 182 12.45 -14.14 -0.20
C ILE A 182 12.60 -14.49 1.27
N GLY A 183 11.56 -14.25 2.08
CA GLY A 183 11.55 -14.56 3.49
C GLY A 183 10.87 -13.50 4.34
N LEU A 184 11.20 -13.49 5.63
CA LEU A 184 10.67 -12.54 6.60
C LEU A 184 11.75 -11.51 6.95
N PHE A 185 11.37 -10.24 6.94
CA PHE A 185 12.15 -9.15 7.49
C PHE A 185 11.32 -8.50 8.60
N GLU A 186 11.71 -8.69 9.85
CA GLU A 186 10.95 -8.25 11.02
C GLU A 186 9.51 -8.80 10.96
N THR A 187 8.54 -7.94 10.70
CA THR A 187 7.13 -8.31 10.54
C THR A 187 6.67 -8.32 9.08
N LEU A 188 7.58 -8.19 8.13
CA LEU A 188 7.26 -8.09 6.71
C LEU A 188 7.60 -9.39 5.98
N LEU A 189 6.61 -9.99 5.36
CA LEU A 189 6.77 -11.11 4.45
C LEU A 189 7.10 -10.56 3.06
N VAL A 190 8.28 -10.90 2.55
CA VAL A 190 8.85 -10.32 1.33
C VAL A 190 8.83 -11.33 0.19
N TYR A 191 8.27 -10.91 -0.93
CA TYR A 191 8.32 -11.63 -2.20
C TYR A 191 9.02 -10.81 -3.26
N ARG A 192 9.57 -11.49 -4.26
CA ARG A 192 10.16 -10.88 -5.45
C ARG A 192 9.44 -11.36 -6.70
N LYS A 193 9.10 -10.46 -7.60
CA LYS A 193 8.57 -10.84 -8.91
C LYS A 193 9.68 -11.45 -9.77
N LYS A 194 9.43 -12.63 -10.33
CA LYS A 194 10.37 -13.31 -11.24
C LYS A 194 10.59 -12.45 -12.49
N ARG A 195 11.78 -12.60 -13.09
CA ARG A 195 12.15 -11.94 -14.34
C ARG A 195 11.54 -12.63 -15.54
#